data_b7366a9e99522f5f787135a99e6b05cb
#
_entry.id   b7366a9e99522f5f787135a99e6b05cb
#
_cell.length_a   1.000
_cell.length_b   1.000
_cell.length_c   1.000
_cell.angle_alpha   90.00
_cell.angle_beta   90.00
_cell.angle_gamma   90.00
#
_symmetry.space_group_name_H-M   'P 1'
#
loop_
_entity.id
_entity.type
_entity.pdbx_description
1 polymer ?
#
loop_
_entity_poly.entity_id
_entity_poly.type
_entity_poly.pdbx_seq_one_letter_code
_entity_poly.pdbx_strand_id
1 'polypeptide(L)'
;SEMCIRDSYYAILAILLGVFCFSGYQIYSYYSEQNASTSLNEEIVREYTIRKTGEAKEYFEVDFDQLRQQNEDVTAWLYLPDSVINYPVLQHGDNDYYLTRQIDGSYNKNGSIFMDYRNASDFSDRNTIIYGHHMRTGNMFGKLVNFKSDSYYQQHDHMFIMTPQVTYRLELLCGAVVEPDDPIYSIDPTEEALAACMRRSTFQTKLDLPGEEARLVTLSTCSYEFEDARYIVIGVLTPLEETV
;
A
#
# COMPACT_ATOMS: atom_id res chain seq x y z
N SER A 1 47.40 -36.85 -14.58
CA SER A 1 45.92 -36.99 -14.83
C SER A 1 45.13 -36.85 -13.51
N GLU A 2 45.50 -37.51 -12.39
CA GLU A 2 44.76 -37.40 -11.11
C GLU A 2 44.89 -36.05 -10.42
N MET A 3 46.01 -35.36 -10.58
CA MET A 3 46.27 -34.03 -10.01
C MET A 3 45.34 -32.98 -10.66
N CYS A 4 45.13 -33.00 -11.95
CA CYS A 4 44.22 -32.06 -12.63
C CYS A 4 42.75 -32.30 -12.25
N ILE A 5 42.34 -33.54 -12.03
CA ILE A 5 40.97 -33.87 -11.61
C ILE A 5 40.70 -33.35 -10.19
N ARG A 6 41.66 -33.49 -9.28
CA ARG A 6 41.56 -33.01 -7.92
C ARG A 6 41.51 -31.49 -7.85
N ASP A 7 42.32 -30.82 -8.64
CA ASP A 7 42.35 -29.35 -8.67
C ASP A 7 41.04 -28.78 -9.25
N SER A 8 40.51 -29.41 -10.29
CA SER A 8 39.18 -29.08 -10.86
C SER A 8 38.06 -29.31 -9.87
N TYR A 9 38.11 -30.38 -9.07
CA TYR A 9 37.14 -30.65 -8.02
C TYR A 9 37.13 -29.55 -6.94
N TYR A 10 38.33 -29.16 -6.42
CA TYR A 10 38.41 -28.09 -5.44
C TYR A 10 38.01 -26.73 -6.01
N ALA A 11 38.29 -26.44 -7.28
CA ALA A 11 37.83 -25.23 -7.92
C ALA A 11 36.31 -25.16 -8.00
N ILE A 12 35.66 -26.26 -8.43
CA ILE A 12 34.19 -26.34 -8.47
C ILE A 12 33.60 -26.21 -7.07
N LEU A 13 34.16 -26.89 -6.07
CA LEU A 13 33.70 -26.81 -4.67
C LEU A 13 33.80 -25.38 -4.13
N ALA A 14 34.88 -24.67 -4.42
CA ALA A 14 35.06 -23.27 -4.03
C ALA A 14 34.02 -22.34 -4.68
N ILE A 15 33.72 -22.54 -5.98
CA ILE A 15 32.69 -21.80 -6.69
C ILE A 15 31.30 -22.06 -6.07
N LEU A 16 30.96 -23.33 -5.83
CA LEU A 16 29.67 -23.71 -5.21
C LEU A 16 29.53 -23.12 -3.81
N LEU A 17 30.59 -23.14 -3.00
CA LEU A 17 30.61 -22.50 -1.68
C LEU A 17 30.43 -20.98 -1.79
N GLY A 18 31.07 -20.33 -2.75
CA GLY A 18 30.91 -18.91 -3.03
C GLY A 18 29.45 -18.56 -3.39
N VAL A 19 28.85 -19.32 -4.28
CA VAL A 19 27.43 -19.15 -4.67
C VAL A 19 26.51 -19.36 -3.47
N PHE A 20 26.78 -20.38 -2.65
CA PHE A 20 25.99 -20.66 -1.44
C PHE A 20 26.08 -19.51 -0.43
N CYS A 21 27.28 -19.03 -0.13
CA CYS A 21 27.47 -17.88 0.77
C CYS A 21 26.82 -16.61 0.25
N PHE A 22 26.96 -16.33 -1.05
CA PHE A 22 26.32 -15.18 -1.69
C PHE A 22 24.79 -15.26 -1.61
N SER A 23 24.22 -16.42 -1.93
CA SER A 23 22.77 -16.65 -1.83
C SER A 23 22.26 -16.52 -0.39
N GLY A 24 23.00 -17.04 0.58
CA GLY A 24 22.70 -16.88 2.01
C GLY A 24 22.72 -15.42 2.44
N TYR A 25 23.71 -14.65 1.99
CA TYR A 25 23.79 -13.22 2.23
C TYR A 25 22.60 -12.44 1.62
N GLN A 26 22.22 -12.76 0.39
CA GLN A 26 21.06 -12.13 -0.27
C GLN A 26 19.75 -12.40 0.47
N ILE A 27 19.54 -13.65 0.92
CA ILE A 27 18.37 -14.02 1.73
C ILE A 27 18.38 -13.28 3.07
N TYR A 28 19.52 -13.26 3.76
CA TYR A 28 19.65 -12.55 5.02
C TYR A 28 19.38 -11.05 4.86
N SER A 29 19.96 -10.40 3.85
CA SER A 29 19.74 -8.97 3.55
C SER A 29 18.27 -8.67 3.28
N TYR A 30 17.60 -9.53 2.48
CA TYR A 30 16.17 -9.38 2.19
C TYR A 30 15.33 -9.40 3.48
N TYR A 31 15.50 -10.41 4.34
CA TYR A 31 14.74 -10.51 5.57
C TYR A 31 15.10 -9.41 6.57
N SER A 32 16.35 -8.98 6.62
CA SER A 32 16.79 -7.87 7.48
C SER A 32 16.11 -6.55 7.08
N GLU A 33 16.06 -6.23 5.77
CA GLU A 33 15.35 -5.04 5.26
C GLU A 33 13.85 -5.11 5.56
N GLN A 34 13.22 -6.29 5.41
CA GLN A 34 11.82 -6.51 5.73
C GLN A 34 11.53 -6.28 7.22
N ASN A 35 12.34 -6.88 8.10
CA ASN A 35 12.15 -6.74 9.54
C ASN A 35 12.35 -5.29 9.99
N ALA A 36 13.33 -4.59 9.45
CA ALA A 36 13.57 -3.17 9.76
C ALA A 36 12.35 -2.30 9.38
N SER A 37 11.80 -2.50 8.18
CA SER A 37 10.59 -1.79 7.74
C SER A 37 9.37 -2.11 8.60
N THR A 38 9.17 -3.39 8.96
CA THR A 38 8.06 -3.79 9.82
C THR A 38 8.18 -3.18 11.22
N SER A 39 9.38 -3.26 11.82
CA SER A 39 9.63 -2.72 13.17
C SER A 39 9.44 -1.20 13.21
N LEU A 40 9.90 -0.48 12.18
CA LEU A 40 9.66 0.96 12.08
C LEU A 40 8.17 1.28 12.00
N ASN A 41 7.41 0.57 11.17
CA ASN A 41 5.97 0.80 11.07
C ASN A 41 5.25 0.48 12.39
N GLU A 42 5.62 -0.61 13.09
CA GLU A 42 5.04 -0.94 14.40
C GLU A 42 5.35 0.13 15.46
N GLU A 43 6.55 0.72 15.41
CA GLU A 43 6.93 1.86 16.25
C GLU A 43 6.06 3.08 15.95
N ILE A 44 5.93 3.45 14.68
CA ILE A 44 5.08 4.56 14.21
C ILE A 44 3.62 4.34 14.63
N VAL A 45 3.06 3.16 14.42
CA VAL A 45 1.70 2.83 14.87
C VAL A 45 1.56 3.01 16.38
N ARG A 46 2.50 2.48 17.17
CA ARG A 46 2.44 2.56 18.63
C ARG A 46 2.56 4.01 19.16
N GLU A 47 3.40 4.81 18.52
CA GLU A 47 3.72 6.17 19.00
C GLU A 47 2.64 7.18 18.63
N TYR A 48 2.11 7.10 17.40
CA TYR A 48 1.24 8.13 16.84
C TYR A 48 -0.25 7.77 16.75
N THR A 49 -0.66 6.54 17.17
CA THR A 49 -2.08 6.18 17.19
C THR A 49 -2.64 6.12 18.60
N ILE A 50 -3.82 6.72 18.79
CA ILE A 50 -4.49 6.83 20.09
C ILE A 50 -5.83 6.09 20.01
N ARG A 51 -5.95 4.96 20.73
CA ARG A 51 -7.22 4.26 20.92
C ARG A 51 -7.88 4.72 22.22
N LYS A 52 -9.01 5.40 22.13
CA LYS A 52 -9.77 5.80 23.33
C LYS A 52 -10.44 4.58 23.95
N THR A 53 -10.15 4.34 25.23
CA THR A 53 -10.77 3.25 26.01
C THR A 53 -12.24 3.56 26.25
N GLY A 54 -13.13 2.66 25.83
CA GLY A 54 -14.59 2.77 26.06
C GLY A 54 -15.40 3.27 24.86
N GLU A 55 -14.78 3.68 23.78
CA GLU A 55 -15.49 3.97 22.53
C GLU A 55 -15.46 2.75 21.60
N ALA A 56 -16.63 2.32 21.11
CA ALA A 56 -16.76 1.24 20.14
C ALA A 56 -16.51 1.73 18.70
N LYS A 57 -15.48 2.55 18.49
CA LYS A 57 -15.09 2.99 17.15
C LYS A 57 -14.22 1.94 16.49
N GLU A 58 -14.51 1.66 15.21
CA GLU A 58 -13.72 0.74 14.38
C GLU A 58 -12.36 1.32 13.96
N TYR A 59 -12.11 2.62 14.19
CA TYR A 59 -10.89 3.35 13.89
C TYR A 59 -10.31 4.02 15.14
N PHE A 60 -9.16 4.63 15.00
CA PHE A 60 -8.41 5.32 16.06
C PHE A 60 -8.10 6.77 15.66
N GLU A 61 -7.65 7.57 16.60
CA GLU A 61 -7.13 8.91 16.33
C GLU A 61 -5.64 8.83 16.03
N VAL A 62 -5.16 9.75 15.19
CA VAL A 62 -3.74 9.88 14.84
C VAL A 62 -3.24 11.24 15.29
N ASP A 63 -2.11 11.28 15.99
CA ASP A 63 -1.42 12.52 16.35
C ASP A 63 -0.60 13.03 15.13
N PHE A 64 -1.31 13.68 14.21
CA PHE A 64 -0.69 14.23 13.00
C PHE A 64 0.30 15.36 13.30
N ASP A 65 0.09 16.13 14.37
CA ASP A 65 0.98 17.23 14.72
C ASP A 65 2.35 16.70 15.13
N GLN A 66 2.40 15.63 15.90
CA GLN A 66 3.64 14.98 16.30
C GLN A 66 4.25 14.17 15.12
N LEU A 67 3.43 13.45 14.36
CA LEU A 67 3.88 12.65 13.22
C LEU A 67 4.52 13.53 12.12
N ARG A 68 3.97 14.71 11.86
CA ARG A 68 4.50 15.67 10.89
C ARG A 68 5.81 16.35 11.34
N GLN A 69 6.11 16.34 12.63
CA GLN A 69 7.44 16.75 13.10
C GLN A 69 8.53 15.75 12.69
N GLN A 70 8.17 14.48 12.54
CA GLN A 70 9.09 13.46 12.02
C GLN A 70 9.21 13.56 10.49
N ASN A 71 8.10 13.77 9.79
CA ASN A 71 8.08 13.92 8.34
C ASN A 71 6.90 14.79 7.89
N GLU A 72 7.20 15.97 7.34
CA GLU A 72 6.19 16.93 6.88
C GLU A 72 5.37 16.45 5.66
N ASP A 73 5.88 15.45 4.92
CA ASP A 73 5.22 14.84 3.78
C ASP A 73 3.99 13.96 4.16
N VAL A 74 3.73 13.78 5.47
CA VAL A 74 2.56 13.00 5.93
C VAL A 74 1.28 13.77 5.61
N THR A 75 0.42 13.16 4.79
CA THR A 75 -0.89 13.71 4.39
C THR A 75 -2.06 13.05 5.10
N ALA A 76 -1.99 11.74 5.30
CA ALA A 76 -3.07 10.94 5.84
C ALA A 76 -2.56 9.67 6.52
N TRP A 77 -3.49 8.88 7.02
CA TRP A 77 -3.27 7.52 7.52
C TRP A 77 -4.31 6.59 6.91
N LEU A 78 -3.87 5.49 6.33
CA LEU A 78 -4.73 4.44 5.76
C LEU A 78 -4.80 3.25 6.73
N TYR A 79 -6.01 2.82 7.03
CA TYR A 79 -6.28 1.71 7.95
C TYR A 79 -7.35 0.76 7.42
N LEU A 80 -7.02 -0.53 7.33
CA LEU A 80 -7.97 -1.61 7.10
C LEU A 80 -8.12 -2.41 8.41
N PRO A 81 -9.30 -2.45 9.04
CA PRO A 81 -9.53 -3.26 10.23
C PRO A 81 -9.17 -4.74 10.03
N ASP A 82 -8.61 -5.35 11.07
CA ASP A 82 -8.20 -6.76 11.09
C ASP A 82 -7.20 -7.17 9.98
N SER A 83 -6.40 -6.18 9.52
CA SER A 83 -5.38 -6.37 8.49
C SER A 83 -4.05 -5.72 8.91
N VAL A 84 -3.00 -6.04 8.15
CA VAL A 84 -1.69 -5.39 8.26
C VAL A 84 -1.64 -4.02 7.58
N ILE A 85 -2.68 -3.64 6.79
CA ILE A 85 -2.75 -2.32 6.16
C ILE A 85 -3.10 -1.28 7.23
N ASN A 86 -2.06 -0.69 7.78
CA ASN A 86 -2.11 0.29 8.86
C ASN A 86 -0.86 1.17 8.75
N TYR A 87 -0.93 2.19 7.89
CA TYR A 87 0.23 2.95 7.45
C TYR A 87 -0.05 4.44 7.32
N PRO A 88 0.92 5.31 7.66
CA PRO A 88 0.89 6.70 7.21
C PRO A 88 0.95 6.75 5.67
N VAL A 89 0.29 7.73 5.09
CA VAL A 89 0.33 8.05 3.66
C VAL A 89 1.15 9.30 3.48
N LEU A 90 2.19 9.22 2.66
CA LEU A 90 3.15 10.29 2.41
C LEU A 90 2.89 10.88 1.02
N GLN A 91 3.30 12.13 0.78
CA GLN A 91 3.27 12.72 -0.55
C GLN A 91 4.51 13.57 -0.79
N HIS A 92 5.21 13.29 -1.88
CA HIS A 92 6.41 14.04 -2.29
C HIS A 92 6.18 14.74 -3.63
N GLY A 93 7.18 15.51 -4.11
CA GLY A 93 7.11 16.20 -5.39
C GLY A 93 7.17 15.29 -6.64
N ASP A 94 7.34 13.98 -6.47
CA ASP A 94 7.34 12.95 -7.51
C ASP A 94 6.84 11.61 -6.96
N ASN A 95 6.62 10.63 -7.86
CA ASN A 95 6.18 9.28 -7.49
C ASN A 95 7.34 8.27 -7.29
N ASP A 96 8.61 8.72 -7.35
CA ASP A 96 9.78 7.84 -7.27
C ASP A 96 10.40 7.84 -5.88
N TYR A 97 10.35 8.96 -5.16
CA TYR A 97 11.04 9.14 -3.88
C TYR A 97 10.66 8.07 -2.85
N TYR A 98 9.37 7.88 -2.61
CA TYR A 98 8.86 6.91 -1.62
C TYR A 98 8.78 5.47 -2.10
N LEU A 99 9.18 5.17 -3.34
CA LEU A 99 9.40 3.78 -3.77
C LEU A 99 10.53 3.10 -2.99
N THR A 100 11.50 3.87 -2.50
CA THR A 100 12.68 3.33 -1.79
C THR A 100 13.06 4.11 -0.54
N ARG A 101 12.16 4.93 0.00
CA ARG A 101 12.35 5.70 1.23
C ARG A 101 11.26 5.38 2.24
N GLN A 102 11.67 5.21 3.50
CA GLN A 102 10.75 5.08 4.62
C GLN A 102 10.35 6.47 5.16
N ILE A 103 9.41 6.51 6.09
CA ILE A 103 8.92 7.76 6.69
C ILE A 103 10.04 8.57 7.36
N ASP A 104 11.08 7.94 7.89
CA ASP A 104 12.27 8.58 8.49
C ASP A 104 13.30 9.05 7.45
N GLY A 105 13.02 8.92 6.14
CA GLY A 105 13.90 9.24 5.04
C GLY A 105 14.97 8.18 4.76
N SER A 106 15.07 7.12 5.55
CA SER A 106 16.04 6.06 5.35
C SER A 106 15.75 5.26 4.08
N TYR A 107 16.81 4.77 3.43
CA TYR A 107 16.68 3.90 2.26
C TYR A 107 16.21 2.50 2.68
N ASN A 108 15.14 2.04 2.06
CA ASN A 108 14.65 0.67 2.18
C ASN A 108 13.86 0.30 0.91
N LYS A 109 14.11 -0.86 0.33
CA LYS A 109 13.41 -1.32 -0.90
C LYS A 109 11.91 -1.52 -0.75
N ASN A 110 11.40 -1.60 0.48
CA ASN A 110 9.97 -1.68 0.75
C ASN A 110 9.26 -0.34 0.58
N GLY A 111 10.02 0.77 0.57
CA GLY A 111 9.47 2.12 0.45
C GLY A 111 8.45 2.46 1.54
N SER A 112 7.52 3.32 1.18
CA SER A 112 6.38 3.73 2.00
C SER A 112 5.07 3.63 1.19
N ILE A 113 3.94 3.79 1.86
CA ILE A 113 2.66 4.05 1.20
C ILE A 113 2.60 5.54 0.88
N PHE A 114 2.32 5.90 -0.38
CA PHE A 114 2.36 7.29 -0.80
C PHE A 114 1.26 7.66 -1.80
N MET A 115 0.87 8.92 -1.76
CA MET A 115 -0.11 9.53 -2.65
C MET A 115 0.58 10.03 -3.93
N ASP A 116 -0.12 9.95 -5.06
CA ASP A 116 0.34 10.50 -6.34
C ASP A 116 0.63 12.00 -6.20
N TYR A 117 1.78 12.45 -6.71
CA TYR A 117 2.21 13.86 -6.61
C TYR A 117 1.26 14.84 -7.29
N ARG A 118 0.44 14.39 -8.24
CA ARG A 118 -0.56 15.20 -8.94
C ARG A 118 -1.78 15.51 -8.09
N ASN A 119 -2.05 14.71 -7.06
CA ASN A 119 -3.23 14.87 -6.23
C ASN A 119 -3.07 16.01 -5.22
N ALA A 120 -4.18 16.65 -4.91
CA ALA A 120 -4.30 17.54 -3.76
C ALA A 120 -4.22 16.73 -2.46
N SER A 121 -3.38 17.17 -1.52
CA SER A 121 -3.10 16.46 -0.26
C SER A 121 -4.29 16.39 0.70
N ASP A 122 -5.34 17.16 0.45
CA ASP A 122 -6.57 17.23 1.25
C ASP A 122 -7.70 16.31 0.75
N PHE A 123 -7.42 15.43 -0.22
CA PHE A 123 -8.39 14.54 -0.83
C PHE A 123 -9.57 15.26 -1.53
N SER A 124 -9.36 16.48 -1.99
CA SER A 124 -10.40 17.26 -2.70
C SER A 124 -10.60 16.85 -4.16
N ASP A 125 -9.63 16.17 -4.77
CA ASP A 125 -9.75 15.65 -6.13
C ASP A 125 -10.85 14.58 -6.23
N ARG A 126 -11.36 14.37 -7.43
CA ARG A 126 -12.33 13.31 -7.69
C ARG A 126 -11.74 11.92 -7.44
N ASN A 127 -10.47 11.69 -7.76
CA ASN A 127 -9.79 10.42 -7.51
C ASN A 127 -8.40 10.66 -6.92
N THR A 128 -8.20 10.26 -5.69
CA THR A 128 -6.89 10.26 -5.02
C THR A 128 -6.23 8.90 -5.21
N ILE A 129 -5.03 8.88 -5.77
CA ILE A 129 -4.31 7.64 -6.06
C ILE A 129 -3.25 7.42 -4.98
N ILE A 130 -3.25 6.24 -4.38
CA ILE A 130 -2.30 5.84 -3.33
C ILE A 130 -1.58 4.58 -3.77
N TYR A 131 -0.27 4.61 -3.73
CA TYR A 131 0.62 3.53 -4.15
C TYR A 131 1.25 2.81 -2.97
N GLY A 132 1.52 1.54 -3.16
CA GLY A 132 2.30 0.74 -2.22
C GLY A 132 2.86 -0.53 -2.85
N HIS A 133 4.04 -0.95 -2.41
CA HIS A 133 4.66 -2.16 -2.92
C HIS A 133 3.86 -3.42 -2.61
N HIS A 134 3.87 -4.36 -3.56
CA HIS A 134 3.40 -5.72 -3.35
C HIS A 134 4.47 -6.56 -2.67
N MET A 135 4.49 -6.58 -1.35
CA MET A 135 5.45 -7.39 -0.61
C MET A 135 4.95 -8.83 -0.43
N ARG A 136 5.80 -9.81 -0.74
CA ARG A 136 5.49 -11.26 -0.55
C ARG A 136 5.23 -11.62 0.92
N THR A 137 5.75 -10.86 1.86
CA THR A 137 5.48 -10.98 3.29
C THR A 137 4.06 -10.56 3.67
N GLY A 138 3.34 -9.90 2.77
CA GLY A 138 2.02 -9.35 2.99
C GLY A 138 2.03 -7.92 3.53
N ASN A 139 3.19 -7.34 3.85
CA ASN A 139 3.33 -5.96 4.29
C ASN A 139 3.04 -4.97 3.15
N MET A 140 2.99 -3.69 3.47
CA MET A 140 2.58 -2.63 2.54
C MET A 140 1.24 -2.98 1.89
N PHE A 141 1.15 -2.98 0.55
CA PHE A 141 -0.04 -3.41 -0.19
C PHE A 141 0.00 -4.89 -0.62
N GLY A 142 0.87 -5.70 0.01
CA GLY A 142 0.90 -7.15 -0.26
C GLY A 142 -0.40 -7.87 0.05
N LYS A 143 -1.23 -7.37 0.99
CA LYS A 143 -2.56 -7.91 1.29
C LYS A 143 -3.68 -7.33 0.44
N LEU A 144 -3.41 -6.27 -0.33
CA LEU A 144 -4.42 -5.69 -1.22
C LEU A 144 -4.92 -6.71 -2.25
N VAL A 145 -4.04 -7.59 -2.73
CA VAL A 145 -4.41 -8.66 -3.68
C VAL A 145 -5.36 -9.70 -3.12
N ASN A 146 -5.60 -9.75 -1.81
CA ASN A 146 -6.60 -10.62 -1.21
C ASN A 146 -8.02 -10.25 -1.65
N PHE A 147 -8.24 -8.98 -2.04
CA PHE A 147 -9.51 -8.53 -2.64
C PHE A 147 -9.79 -9.13 -4.03
N LYS A 148 -8.89 -9.95 -4.58
CA LYS A 148 -9.20 -10.84 -5.70
C LYS A 148 -10.21 -11.93 -5.31
N SER A 149 -10.45 -12.11 -4.01
CA SER A 149 -11.46 -13.02 -3.45
C SER A 149 -12.66 -12.24 -2.93
N ASP A 150 -13.84 -12.53 -3.46
CA ASP A 150 -15.09 -11.94 -2.97
C ASP A 150 -15.31 -12.22 -1.48
N SER A 151 -14.92 -13.40 -0.98
CA SER A 151 -15.05 -13.76 0.44
C SER A 151 -14.17 -12.88 1.35
N TYR A 152 -13.04 -12.35 0.84
CA TYR A 152 -12.22 -11.41 1.60
C TYR A 152 -12.90 -10.04 1.64
N TYR A 153 -13.45 -9.57 0.52
CA TYR A 153 -14.24 -8.34 0.46
C TYR A 153 -15.43 -8.38 1.42
N GLN A 154 -16.17 -9.50 1.50
CA GLN A 154 -17.33 -9.62 2.41
C GLN A 154 -16.96 -9.45 3.90
N GLN A 155 -15.72 -9.65 4.27
CA GLN A 155 -15.20 -9.44 5.63
C GLN A 155 -14.54 -8.06 5.80
N HIS A 156 -14.19 -7.38 4.70
CA HIS A 156 -13.42 -6.14 4.67
C HIS A 156 -14.00 -5.19 3.62
N ASP A 157 -15.29 -4.86 3.71
CA ASP A 157 -15.99 -4.04 2.71
C ASP A 157 -15.64 -2.56 2.74
N HIS A 158 -14.86 -2.13 3.74
CA HIS A 158 -14.44 -0.75 3.89
C HIS A 158 -13.06 -0.61 4.56
N MET A 159 -12.47 0.58 4.40
CA MET A 159 -11.26 1.04 5.08
C MET A 159 -11.52 2.41 5.70
N PHE A 160 -10.53 2.91 6.45
CA PHE A 160 -10.54 4.27 6.98
C PHE A 160 -9.36 5.07 6.43
N ILE A 161 -9.62 6.32 6.10
CA ILE A 161 -8.59 7.31 5.79
C ILE A 161 -8.75 8.44 6.80
N MET A 162 -7.78 8.55 7.70
CA MET A 162 -7.70 9.64 8.65
C MET A 162 -6.80 10.74 8.07
N THR A 163 -7.26 11.98 8.12
CA THR A 163 -6.48 13.18 7.80
C THR A 163 -6.41 14.08 9.03
N PRO A 164 -5.57 15.12 9.07
CA PRO A 164 -5.56 16.06 10.17
C PRO A 164 -6.89 16.77 10.43
N GLN A 165 -7.77 16.84 9.42
CA GLN A 165 -9.02 17.59 9.50
C GLN A 165 -10.24 16.69 9.63
N VAL A 166 -10.25 15.55 8.94
CA VAL A 166 -11.44 14.69 8.80
C VAL A 166 -11.05 13.24 8.76
N THR A 167 -11.81 12.39 9.43
CA THR A 167 -11.76 10.93 9.22
C THR A 167 -12.80 10.54 8.18
N TYR A 168 -12.39 9.75 7.21
CA TYR A 168 -13.25 9.23 6.15
C TYR A 168 -13.42 7.73 6.28
N ARG A 169 -14.60 7.24 5.93
CA ARG A 169 -14.85 5.85 5.56
C ARG A 169 -14.65 5.72 4.06
N LEU A 170 -13.88 4.74 3.65
CA LEU A 170 -13.65 4.36 2.26
C LEU A 170 -14.43 3.08 1.98
N GLU A 171 -15.62 3.19 1.41
CA GLU A 171 -16.46 2.04 1.05
C GLU A 171 -15.99 1.45 -0.28
N LEU A 172 -15.60 0.17 -0.28
CA LEU A 172 -14.94 -0.42 -1.44
C LEU A 172 -15.92 -0.70 -2.59
N LEU A 173 -15.58 -0.16 -3.76
CA LEU A 173 -16.42 -0.16 -4.95
C LEU A 173 -16.06 -1.27 -5.94
N CYS A 174 -14.77 -1.42 -6.25
CA CYS A 174 -14.28 -2.46 -7.15
C CYS A 174 -12.79 -2.75 -6.94
N GLY A 175 -12.39 -3.97 -7.31
CA GLY A 175 -10.99 -4.37 -7.40
C GLY A 175 -10.71 -4.95 -8.78
N ALA A 176 -9.65 -4.53 -9.46
CA ALA A 176 -9.36 -4.97 -10.82
C ALA A 176 -7.85 -5.11 -11.09
N VAL A 177 -7.51 -6.01 -12.02
CA VAL A 177 -6.19 -6.03 -12.64
C VAL A 177 -6.21 -5.12 -13.85
N VAL A 178 -5.26 -4.19 -13.91
CA VAL A 178 -5.20 -3.13 -14.92
C VAL A 178 -3.79 -2.94 -15.47
N GLU A 179 -3.67 -2.33 -16.64
CA GLU A 179 -2.41 -1.84 -17.21
C GLU A 179 -1.94 -0.58 -16.46
N PRO A 180 -0.64 -0.23 -16.52
CA PRO A 180 -0.11 0.98 -15.86
C PRO A 180 -0.68 2.29 -16.40
N ASP A 181 -1.16 2.30 -17.64
CA ASP A 181 -1.74 3.44 -18.36
C ASP A 181 -3.27 3.39 -18.45
N ASP A 182 -3.92 2.53 -17.65
CA ASP A 182 -5.39 2.44 -17.61
C ASP A 182 -6.00 3.82 -17.30
N PRO A 183 -7.05 4.26 -18.01
CA PRO A 183 -7.71 5.54 -17.78
C PRO A 183 -8.18 5.80 -16.35
N ILE A 184 -8.29 4.76 -15.53
CA ILE A 184 -8.64 4.87 -14.10
C ILE A 184 -7.57 5.59 -13.27
N TYR A 185 -6.33 5.71 -13.77
CA TYR A 185 -5.26 6.49 -13.13
C TYR A 185 -5.32 8.00 -13.38
N SER A 186 -6.44 8.47 -13.96
CA SER A 186 -6.74 9.91 -13.97
C SER A 186 -7.11 10.37 -12.56
N ILE A 187 -6.69 11.58 -12.19
CA ILE A 187 -7.18 12.26 -10.97
C ILE A 187 -8.64 12.71 -11.11
N ASP A 188 -9.14 12.74 -12.35
CA ASP A 188 -10.54 12.97 -12.71
C ASP A 188 -10.97 11.91 -13.74
N PRO A 189 -11.25 10.66 -13.31
CA PRO A 189 -11.62 9.57 -14.20
C PRO A 189 -13.05 9.79 -14.72
N THR A 190 -13.26 9.44 -16.00
CA THR A 190 -14.59 9.47 -16.58
C THR A 190 -15.49 8.38 -15.96
N GLU A 191 -16.81 8.62 -16.01
CA GLU A 191 -17.80 7.61 -15.59
C GLU A 191 -17.63 6.29 -16.37
N GLU A 192 -17.28 6.37 -17.67
CA GLU A 192 -17.03 5.17 -18.49
C GLU A 192 -15.81 4.38 -18.00
N ALA A 193 -14.71 5.04 -17.63
CA ALA A 193 -13.53 4.39 -17.08
C ALA A 193 -13.85 3.68 -15.76
N LEU A 194 -14.60 4.34 -14.88
CA LEU A 194 -15.03 3.76 -13.62
C LEU A 194 -15.98 2.57 -13.83
N ALA A 195 -16.98 2.71 -14.70
CA ALA A 195 -17.90 1.63 -15.05
C ALA A 195 -17.16 0.44 -15.71
N ALA A 196 -16.14 0.71 -16.54
CA ALA A 196 -15.30 -0.33 -17.12
C ALA A 196 -14.49 -1.07 -16.05
N CYS A 197 -13.97 -0.36 -15.04
CA CYS A 197 -13.30 -0.97 -13.90
C CYS A 197 -14.26 -1.85 -13.08
N MET A 198 -15.45 -1.36 -12.75
CA MET A 198 -16.48 -2.10 -12.02
C MET A 198 -16.90 -3.39 -12.74
N ARG A 199 -17.03 -3.36 -14.09
CA ARG A 199 -17.34 -4.57 -14.87
C ARG A 199 -16.25 -5.65 -14.80
N ARG A 200 -15.00 -5.26 -14.50
CA ARG A 200 -13.84 -6.16 -14.34
C ARG A 200 -13.60 -6.54 -12.87
N SER A 201 -14.47 -6.08 -11.96
CA SER A 201 -14.25 -6.24 -10.52
C SER A 201 -14.11 -7.70 -10.12
N THR A 202 -13.14 -7.95 -9.24
CA THR A 202 -12.84 -9.28 -8.67
C THR A 202 -13.75 -9.62 -7.48
N PHE A 203 -14.53 -8.67 -7.00
CA PHE A 203 -15.54 -8.85 -5.94
C PHE A 203 -16.84 -8.13 -6.29
N GLN A 204 -17.92 -8.51 -5.61
CA GLN A 204 -19.24 -7.94 -5.83
C GLN A 204 -19.56 -6.91 -4.74
N THR A 205 -19.48 -5.64 -5.11
CA THR A 205 -19.87 -4.53 -4.24
C THR A 205 -21.39 -4.43 -4.12
N LYS A 206 -21.85 -3.79 -3.03
CA LYS A 206 -23.24 -3.38 -2.82
C LYS A 206 -23.51 -1.96 -3.32
N LEU A 207 -22.46 -1.27 -3.77
CA LEU A 207 -22.55 0.13 -4.22
C LEU A 207 -22.91 0.18 -5.70
N ASP A 208 -23.75 1.13 -6.04
CA ASP A 208 -24.01 1.51 -7.43
C ASP A 208 -22.86 2.37 -8.00
N LEU A 209 -22.85 2.58 -9.31
CA LEU A 209 -21.90 3.49 -9.96
C LEU A 209 -22.07 4.90 -9.37
N PRO A 210 -21.04 5.47 -8.71
CA PRO A 210 -21.15 6.77 -8.08
C PRO A 210 -21.20 7.91 -9.11
N GLY A 211 -21.94 8.95 -8.78
CA GLY A 211 -22.04 10.16 -9.61
C GLY A 211 -20.73 10.96 -9.67
N GLU A 212 -20.73 12.00 -10.51
CA GLU A 212 -19.54 12.83 -10.77
C GLU A 212 -19.00 13.56 -9.54
N GLU A 213 -19.87 13.88 -8.57
CA GLU A 213 -19.49 14.57 -7.32
C GLU A 213 -18.85 13.63 -6.27
N ALA A 214 -18.88 12.31 -6.51
CA ALA A 214 -18.31 11.36 -5.57
C ALA A 214 -16.78 11.41 -5.59
N ARG A 215 -16.17 11.53 -4.42
CA ARG A 215 -14.72 11.41 -4.26
C ARG A 215 -14.33 9.95 -4.15
N LEU A 216 -13.29 9.58 -4.87
CA LEU A 216 -12.77 8.22 -4.96
C LEU A 216 -11.36 8.16 -4.41
N VAL A 217 -10.98 6.97 -3.94
CA VAL A 217 -9.58 6.65 -3.67
C VAL A 217 -9.24 5.36 -4.40
N THR A 218 -8.17 5.41 -5.19
CA THR A 218 -7.60 4.25 -5.90
C THR A 218 -6.34 3.79 -5.19
N LEU A 219 -6.38 2.63 -4.55
CA LEU A 219 -5.21 1.97 -3.97
C LEU A 219 -4.56 1.10 -5.05
N SER A 220 -3.27 1.26 -5.30
CA SER A 220 -2.57 0.57 -6.40
C SER A 220 -1.32 -0.16 -5.95
N THR A 221 -1.16 -1.39 -6.41
CA THR A 221 0.05 -2.20 -6.18
C THR A 221 0.43 -3.01 -7.41
N CYS A 222 1.67 -3.50 -7.47
CA CYS A 222 2.10 -4.41 -8.53
C CYS A 222 1.34 -5.74 -8.47
N SER A 223 1.11 -6.31 -9.64
CA SER A 223 0.49 -7.62 -9.83
C SER A 223 1.27 -8.41 -10.88
N TYR A 224 0.97 -9.71 -11.06
CA TYR A 224 1.85 -10.60 -11.82
C TYR A 224 1.09 -11.45 -12.86
N GLU A 225 -0.11 -11.03 -13.28
CA GLU A 225 -0.91 -11.71 -14.29
C GLU A 225 -0.31 -11.57 -15.69
N PHE A 226 0.31 -10.43 -15.94
CA PHE A 226 1.05 -10.10 -17.16
C PHE A 226 2.19 -9.12 -16.80
N GLU A 227 3.03 -8.76 -17.77
CA GLU A 227 4.12 -7.82 -17.57
C GLU A 227 3.58 -6.44 -17.17
N ASP A 228 4.15 -5.84 -16.12
CA ASP A 228 3.73 -4.55 -15.55
C ASP A 228 2.28 -4.46 -15.05
N ALA A 229 1.59 -5.60 -14.84
CA ALA A 229 0.25 -5.61 -14.28
C ALA A 229 0.17 -4.88 -12.93
N ARG A 230 -0.95 -4.19 -12.72
CA ARG A 230 -1.30 -3.58 -11.43
C ARG A 230 -2.59 -4.19 -10.92
N TYR A 231 -2.68 -4.35 -9.61
CA TYR A 231 -3.95 -4.61 -8.94
C TYR A 231 -4.38 -3.35 -8.21
N ILE A 232 -5.59 -2.92 -8.49
CA ILE A 232 -6.17 -1.74 -7.85
C ILE A 232 -7.41 -2.13 -7.04
N VAL A 233 -7.65 -1.37 -5.96
CA VAL A 233 -8.92 -1.36 -5.23
C VAL A 233 -9.39 0.09 -5.16
N ILE A 234 -10.61 0.32 -5.60
CA ILE A 234 -11.23 1.65 -5.61
C ILE A 234 -12.33 1.67 -4.56
N GLY A 235 -12.42 2.75 -3.82
CA GLY A 235 -13.52 3.01 -2.91
C GLY A 235 -14.06 4.42 -3.03
N VAL A 236 -15.28 4.60 -2.53
CA VAL A 236 -15.97 5.89 -2.39
C VAL A 236 -15.63 6.46 -1.02
N LEU A 237 -15.15 7.70 -1.00
CA LEU A 237 -14.70 8.41 0.18
C LEU A 237 -15.86 9.20 0.80
N THR A 238 -16.28 8.83 2.00
CA THR A 238 -17.36 9.49 2.73
C THR A 238 -16.85 10.04 4.05
N PRO A 239 -16.99 11.36 4.35
CA PRO A 239 -16.58 11.90 5.63
C PRO A 239 -17.43 11.31 6.76
N LEU A 240 -16.78 10.93 7.86
CA LEU A 240 -17.47 10.57 9.07
C LEU A 240 -17.78 11.84 9.87
N GLU A 241 -19.06 12.05 10.19
CA GLU A 241 -19.45 13.13 11.08
C GLU A 241 -18.91 12.82 12.48
N GLU A 242 -18.20 13.76 13.08
CA GLU A 242 -17.90 13.68 14.50
C GLU A 242 -19.23 13.81 15.26
N THR A 243 -19.64 12.73 15.91
CA THR A 243 -20.76 12.80 16.87
C THR A 243 -20.25 13.67 18.05
N VAL A 244 -20.71 14.89 18.10
CA VAL A 244 -20.50 15.87 19.20
C VAL A 244 -21.07 15.33 20.50
#